data_fc2dcf95ad46751d76c3b1c2bd7e13f5
#
_entry.id   fc2dcf95ad46751d76c3b1c2bd7e13f5
#
_cell.length_a   1.000
_cell.length_b   1.000
_cell.length_c   1.000
_cell.angle_alpha   90.00
_cell.angle_beta   90.00
_cell.angle_gamma   90.00
#
_symmetry.space_group_name_H-M   'P 1'
#
loop_
_entity.id
_entity.type
_entity.pdbx_description
1 polymer ?
#
loop_
_entity_poly.entity_id
_entity_poly.type
_entity_poly.pdbx_seq_one_letter_code
_entity_poly.pdbx_strand_id
1 'polypeptide(L)'
;HTDIGYTRSQMEILAEQLRYIDYALDYCDATDNYPDFAKFRWTCEIAWAVSEYLKCRPVEQIARLKQRVKEGRIELATMFLNFDELPDEQTLAASLYPIKQFRENGMRAEVAMQDDVNGIGWCFSEYFADAGVKYVNMGTHGHRALICFDKPTVFWWESPSGKKVLTYRAEHYHYGNFFGIHTDNFDQFEERVLTYLGEMEAKNYPYDILAVQHSGYLTDNAPPSTKSCEMLQKWNEKYEWPKLRTAVASEFFKTVES
;
A
#
# COMPACT_ATOMS: atom_id res chain seq x y z
N HIS A 1 -7.90 -2.94 -1.18
CA HIS A 1 -8.77 -2.07 -0.35
C HIS A 1 -9.79 -2.89 0.42
N THR A 2 -10.53 -2.22 1.30
CA THR A 2 -11.48 -2.86 2.20
C THR A 2 -12.90 -2.42 1.87
N ASP A 3 -13.71 -3.33 1.35
CA ASP A 3 -15.14 -3.13 1.07
C ASP A 3 -15.99 -3.59 2.26
N ILE A 4 -16.68 -2.66 2.89
CA ILE A 4 -17.61 -2.96 4.00
C ILE A 4 -19.04 -2.71 3.52
N GLY A 5 -19.89 -3.72 3.67
CA GLY A 5 -21.31 -3.65 3.30
C GLY A 5 -21.62 -3.88 1.82
N TYR A 6 -20.63 -3.69 0.95
CA TYR A 6 -20.78 -3.98 -0.49
C TYR A 6 -20.58 -5.48 -0.79
N THR A 7 -19.47 -6.04 -0.35
CA THR A 7 -19.13 -7.45 -0.57
C THR A 7 -19.62 -8.34 0.58
N ARG A 8 -19.42 -7.92 1.81
CA ARG A 8 -19.75 -8.65 3.04
C ARG A 8 -20.08 -7.69 4.19
N SER A 9 -20.60 -8.25 5.29
CA SER A 9 -20.86 -7.47 6.50
C SER A 9 -19.56 -6.99 7.15
N GLN A 10 -19.64 -5.90 7.93
CA GLN A 10 -18.51 -5.36 8.67
C GLN A 10 -17.81 -6.40 9.54
N MET A 11 -18.54 -7.29 10.19
CA MET A 11 -17.97 -8.30 11.08
C MET A 11 -17.21 -9.39 10.32
N GLU A 12 -17.69 -9.80 9.16
CA GLU A 12 -16.98 -10.75 8.30
C GLU A 12 -15.70 -10.13 7.77
N ILE A 13 -15.76 -8.89 7.27
CA ILE A 13 -14.58 -8.16 6.79
C ILE A 13 -13.57 -7.97 7.92
N LEU A 14 -14.00 -7.59 9.13
CA LEU A 14 -13.10 -7.47 10.29
C LEU A 14 -12.38 -8.79 10.57
N ALA A 15 -13.13 -9.90 10.62
CA ALA A 15 -12.55 -11.21 10.87
C ALA A 15 -11.53 -11.62 9.81
N GLU A 16 -11.75 -11.25 8.56
CA GLU A 16 -10.80 -11.47 7.46
C GLU A 16 -9.57 -10.58 7.58
N GLN A 17 -9.73 -9.28 7.78
CA GLN A 17 -8.62 -8.34 7.90
C GLN A 17 -7.69 -8.70 9.07
N LEU A 18 -8.24 -9.15 10.19
CA LEU A 18 -7.45 -9.64 11.31
C LEU A 18 -6.63 -10.89 10.95
N ARG A 19 -7.21 -11.84 10.19
CA ARG A 19 -6.48 -13.01 9.67
C ARG A 19 -5.43 -12.63 8.65
N TYR A 20 -5.67 -11.60 7.83
CA TYR A 20 -4.69 -11.15 6.84
C TYR A 20 -3.43 -10.57 7.49
N ILE A 21 -3.57 -9.91 8.63
CA ILE A 21 -2.41 -9.50 9.44
C ILE A 21 -1.66 -10.74 9.96
N ASP A 22 -2.39 -11.76 10.48
CA ASP A 22 -1.77 -13.00 10.92
C ASP A 22 -1.01 -13.68 9.77
N TYR A 23 -1.61 -13.79 8.57
CA TYR A 23 -0.96 -14.34 7.37
C TYR A 23 0.27 -13.51 6.95
N ALA A 24 0.20 -12.19 7.01
CA ALA A 24 1.34 -11.34 6.68
C ALA A 24 2.53 -11.59 7.63
N LEU A 25 2.26 -11.82 8.93
CA LEU A 25 3.29 -12.21 9.89
C LEU A 25 3.92 -13.57 9.54
N ASP A 26 3.10 -14.56 9.22
CA ASP A 26 3.56 -15.90 8.84
C ASP A 26 4.36 -15.87 7.52
N TYR A 27 3.97 -15.04 6.56
CA TYR A 27 4.72 -14.86 5.30
C TYR A 27 6.03 -14.09 5.50
N CYS A 28 6.08 -13.16 6.45
CA CYS A 28 7.35 -12.58 6.86
C CYS A 28 8.31 -13.66 7.37
N ASP A 29 7.84 -14.54 8.28
CA ASP A 29 8.64 -15.62 8.84
C ASP A 29 9.08 -16.63 7.75
N ALA A 30 8.15 -17.03 6.88
CA ALA A 30 8.42 -17.99 5.80
C ALA A 30 9.48 -17.50 4.79
N THR A 31 9.60 -16.18 4.63
CA THR A 31 10.53 -15.58 3.66
C THR A 31 11.77 -14.92 4.29
N ASP A 32 12.03 -15.17 5.58
CA ASP A 32 13.21 -14.58 6.27
C ASP A 32 14.54 -14.96 5.63
N ASN A 33 14.62 -16.14 5.05
CA ASN A 33 15.82 -16.65 4.37
C ASN A 33 15.89 -16.28 2.89
N TYR A 34 14.90 -15.57 2.33
CA TYR A 34 14.93 -15.11 0.94
C TYR A 34 15.93 -13.96 0.77
N PRO A 35 16.47 -13.74 -0.44
CA PRO A 35 17.18 -12.51 -0.75
C PRO A 35 16.35 -11.27 -0.38
N ASP A 36 16.99 -10.20 0.08
CA ASP A 36 16.28 -9.03 0.60
C ASP A 36 15.21 -8.48 -0.37
N PHE A 37 15.52 -8.44 -1.65
CA PHE A 37 14.60 -7.97 -2.68
C PHE A 37 13.34 -8.82 -2.82
N ALA A 38 13.36 -10.08 -2.39
CA ALA A 38 12.26 -11.04 -2.49
C ALA A 38 11.64 -11.41 -1.13
N LYS A 39 12.08 -10.82 -0.03
CA LYS A 39 11.42 -10.99 1.26
C LYS A 39 10.02 -10.43 1.20
N PHE A 40 9.05 -11.14 1.75
CA PHE A 40 7.67 -10.64 1.81
C PHE A 40 7.62 -9.30 2.53
N ARG A 41 7.01 -8.29 1.89
CA ARG A 41 6.70 -6.97 2.43
C ARG A 41 5.25 -6.63 2.15
N TRP A 42 4.63 -5.94 3.08
CA TRP A 42 3.20 -5.63 3.00
C TRP A 42 2.87 -4.31 3.67
N THR A 43 2.10 -3.47 3.00
CA THR A 43 1.51 -2.28 3.61
C THR A 43 0.09 -2.61 4.04
N CYS A 44 -0.19 -2.48 5.35
CA CYS A 44 -1.53 -2.63 5.89
C CYS A 44 -2.31 -1.36 5.57
N GLU A 45 -3.17 -1.44 4.56
CA GLU A 45 -3.77 -0.30 3.88
C GLU A 45 -4.63 0.59 4.77
N ILE A 46 -5.37 0.00 5.75
CA ILE A 46 -6.28 0.73 6.61
C ILE A 46 -5.94 0.61 8.09
N ALA A 47 -5.99 1.74 8.79
CA ALA A 47 -5.69 1.81 10.22
C ALA A 47 -6.73 1.10 11.10
N TRP A 48 -7.99 0.99 10.65
CA TRP A 48 -9.04 0.30 11.38
C TRP A 48 -8.67 -1.15 11.71
N ALA A 49 -8.22 -1.92 10.73
CA ALA A 49 -7.85 -3.31 10.93
C ALA A 49 -6.75 -3.46 11.98
N VAL A 50 -5.72 -2.62 11.94
CA VAL A 50 -4.62 -2.63 12.90
C VAL A 50 -5.09 -2.20 14.29
N SER A 51 -5.94 -1.18 14.38
CA SER A 51 -6.51 -0.73 15.66
C SER A 51 -7.30 -1.84 16.36
N GLU A 52 -8.10 -2.59 15.62
CA GLU A 52 -8.83 -3.73 16.15
C GLU A 52 -7.90 -4.92 16.48
N TYR A 53 -6.87 -5.14 15.67
CA TYR A 53 -5.85 -6.16 15.94
C TYR A 53 -5.17 -5.94 17.29
N LEU A 54 -4.77 -4.71 17.60
CA LEU A 54 -4.14 -4.33 18.87
C LEU A 54 -5.07 -4.52 20.09
N LYS A 55 -6.40 -4.53 19.88
CA LYS A 55 -7.38 -4.74 20.96
C LYS A 55 -7.67 -6.20 21.24
N CYS A 56 -7.60 -7.07 20.23
CA CYS A 56 -8.14 -8.42 20.33
C CYS A 56 -7.12 -9.55 20.18
N ARG A 57 -5.90 -9.26 19.69
CA ARG A 57 -4.89 -10.31 19.52
C ARG A 57 -4.03 -10.51 20.78
N PRO A 58 -3.52 -11.74 21.00
CA PRO A 58 -2.57 -12.02 22.08
C PRO A 58 -1.33 -11.13 22.02
N VAL A 59 -0.72 -10.88 23.19
CA VAL A 59 0.45 -9.98 23.31
C VAL A 59 1.63 -10.46 22.46
N GLU A 60 1.78 -11.75 22.25
CA GLU A 60 2.82 -12.35 21.43
C GLU A 60 2.65 -11.98 19.95
N GLN A 61 1.42 -12.01 19.45
CA GLN A 61 1.11 -11.60 18.06
C GLN A 61 1.30 -10.10 17.86
N ILE A 62 0.92 -9.30 18.85
CA ILE A 62 1.17 -7.85 18.83
C ILE A 62 2.68 -7.57 18.84
N ALA A 63 3.46 -8.32 19.61
CA ALA A 63 4.92 -8.18 19.62
C ALA A 63 5.55 -8.56 18.26
N ARG A 64 5.08 -9.63 17.61
CA ARG A 64 5.48 -9.99 16.23
C ARG A 64 5.20 -8.85 15.25
N LEU A 65 3.98 -8.29 15.29
CA LEU A 65 3.61 -7.17 14.42
C LEU A 65 4.56 -5.98 14.62
N LYS A 66 4.79 -5.57 15.88
CA LYS A 66 5.72 -4.49 16.22
C LYS A 66 7.13 -4.74 15.68
N GLN A 67 7.61 -5.98 15.79
CA GLN A 67 8.92 -6.38 15.27
C GLN A 67 8.97 -6.26 13.75
N ARG A 68 7.98 -6.79 13.03
CA ARG A 68 7.94 -6.72 11.56
C ARG A 68 7.76 -5.29 11.02
N VAL A 69 7.06 -4.43 11.78
CA VAL A 69 6.99 -2.99 11.48
C VAL A 69 8.35 -2.32 11.69
N LYS A 70 9.07 -2.63 12.77
CA LYS A 70 10.41 -2.10 13.02
C LYS A 70 11.42 -2.53 11.96
N GLU A 71 11.30 -3.74 11.44
CA GLU A 71 12.15 -4.27 10.36
C GLU A 71 11.82 -3.68 8.98
N GLY A 72 10.72 -2.94 8.84
CA GLY A 72 10.24 -2.44 7.55
C GLY A 72 9.63 -3.53 6.64
N ARG A 73 9.25 -4.69 7.20
CA ARG A 73 8.59 -5.79 6.50
C ARG A 73 7.08 -5.57 6.42
N ILE A 74 6.52 -4.93 7.42
CA ILE A 74 5.12 -4.49 7.45
C ILE A 74 5.10 -2.99 7.68
N GLU A 75 4.28 -2.27 6.93
CA GLU A 75 4.01 -0.85 7.10
C GLU A 75 2.55 -0.63 7.45
N LEU A 76 2.28 0.35 8.29
CA LEU A 76 0.94 0.74 8.68
C LEU A 76 0.53 2.00 7.95
N ALA A 77 -0.53 1.94 7.15
CA ALA A 77 -1.13 3.13 6.58
C ALA A 77 -1.98 3.88 7.61
N THR A 78 -2.16 5.18 7.38
CA THR A 78 -2.66 6.11 8.39
C THR A 78 -4.14 6.38 8.30
N MET A 79 -4.76 6.21 7.13
CA MET A 79 -6.19 6.44 6.96
C MET A 79 -7.01 5.35 7.66
N PHE A 80 -8.06 5.76 8.38
CA PHE A 80 -8.92 4.82 9.09
C PHE A 80 -9.59 3.83 8.13
N LEU A 81 -10.15 4.34 7.04
CA LEU A 81 -10.73 3.61 5.91
C LEU A 81 -10.45 4.41 4.63
N ASN A 82 -10.56 3.78 3.48
CA ASN A 82 -10.70 4.48 2.21
C ASN A 82 -12.16 4.94 2.09
N PHE A 83 -12.40 6.21 1.85
CA PHE A 83 -13.76 6.76 1.81
C PHE A 83 -13.85 8.03 0.98
N ASP A 84 -15.02 8.26 0.41
CA ASP A 84 -15.41 9.57 -0.11
C ASP A 84 -15.73 10.52 1.07
N GLU A 85 -15.42 11.80 0.92
CA GLU A 85 -15.52 12.79 2.01
C GLU A 85 -16.95 13.28 2.21
N LEU A 86 -17.86 12.37 2.51
CA LEU A 86 -19.21 12.70 2.96
C LEU A 86 -19.32 13.02 4.46
N PRO A 87 -18.39 12.52 5.34
CA PRO A 87 -18.38 12.92 6.75
C PRO A 87 -18.05 14.40 6.93
N ASP A 88 -18.42 14.94 8.09
CA ASP A 88 -18.04 16.30 8.48
C ASP A 88 -16.53 16.41 8.78
N GLU A 89 -16.04 17.66 8.84
CA GLU A 89 -14.63 17.96 9.06
C GLU A 89 -14.07 17.34 10.35
N GLN A 90 -14.84 17.32 11.43
CA GLN A 90 -14.41 16.76 12.71
C GLN A 90 -14.22 15.23 12.59
N THR A 91 -15.12 14.55 11.91
CA THR A 91 -15.02 13.11 11.65
C THR A 91 -13.84 12.79 10.75
N LEU A 92 -13.60 13.60 9.71
CA LEU A 92 -12.44 13.43 8.82
C LEU A 92 -11.12 13.58 9.60
N ALA A 93 -10.99 14.63 10.41
CA ALA A 93 -9.80 14.82 11.24
C ALA A 93 -9.62 13.69 12.27
N ALA A 94 -10.72 13.23 12.89
CA ALA A 94 -10.69 12.14 13.86
C ALA A 94 -10.32 10.78 13.23
N SER A 95 -10.52 10.60 11.92
CA SER A 95 -10.12 9.38 11.21
C SER A 95 -8.61 9.11 11.27
N LEU A 96 -7.80 10.11 11.62
CA LEU A 96 -6.35 9.98 11.78
C LEU A 96 -5.89 9.67 13.22
N TYR A 97 -6.80 9.60 14.19
CA TYR A 97 -6.45 9.28 15.59
C TYR A 97 -5.74 7.94 15.80
N PRO A 98 -5.94 6.90 14.99
CA PRO A 98 -5.15 5.66 15.10
C PRO A 98 -3.64 5.89 15.02
N ILE A 99 -3.15 6.92 14.34
CA ILE A 99 -1.73 7.27 14.29
C ILE A 99 -1.14 7.45 15.69
N LYS A 100 -1.89 8.11 16.59
CA LYS A 100 -1.48 8.28 17.99
C LYS A 100 -1.35 6.92 18.68
N GLN A 101 -2.36 6.05 18.53
CA GLN A 101 -2.33 4.69 19.09
C GLN A 101 -1.12 3.90 18.59
N PHE A 102 -0.78 4.00 17.30
CA PHE A 102 0.37 3.31 16.73
C PHE A 102 1.69 3.83 17.32
N ARG A 103 1.84 5.14 17.43
CA ARG A 103 3.03 5.76 18.04
C ARG A 103 3.21 5.38 19.51
N GLU A 104 2.14 5.37 20.29
CA GLU A 104 2.14 4.91 21.68
C GLU A 104 2.55 3.44 21.80
N ASN A 105 2.29 2.65 20.77
CA ASN A 105 2.73 1.26 20.66
C ASN A 105 4.13 1.10 20.05
N GLY A 106 4.87 2.18 19.80
CA GLY A 106 6.21 2.17 19.23
C GLY A 106 6.27 1.85 17.74
N MET A 107 5.14 1.97 17.03
CA MET A 107 5.05 1.72 15.59
C MET A 107 4.95 3.03 14.81
N ARG A 108 5.65 3.08 13.68
CA ARG A 108 5.54 4.22 12.74
C ARG A 108 4.35 4.04 11.81
N ALA A 109 3.68 5.16 11.51
CA ALA A 109 2.68 5.28 10.47
C ALA A 109 2.85 6.67 9.85
N GLU A 110 3.47 6.73 8.68
CA GLU A 110 3.86 7.98 8.00
C GLU A 110 3.33 8.03 6.56
N VAL A 111 2.62 6.98 6.10
CA VAL A 111 2.05 6.87 4.77
C VAL A 111 0.54 6.79 4.86
N ALA A 112 -0.17 7.65 4.13
CA ALA A 112 -1.58 7.48 3.85
C ALA A 112 -1.74 6.67 2.55
N MET A 113 -2.75 5.80 2.50
CA MET A 113 -3.16 5.12 1.27
C MET A 113 -4.65 5.39 1.01
N GLN A 114 -4.97 5.71 -0.23
CA GLN A 114 -6.34 5.89 -0.71
C GLN A 114 -6.51 5.05 -1.97
N ASP A 115 -7.12 3.89 -1.83
CA ASP A 115 -7.29 2.93 -2.90
C ASP A 115 -8.78 2.76 -3.25
N ASP A 116 -9.08 2.46 -4.51
CA ASP A 116 -10.42 2.32 -5.08
C ASP A 116 -11.29 3.60 -5.10
N VAL A 117 -10.88 4.65 -4.47
CA VAL A 117 -11.58 5.94 -4.42
C VAL A 117 -10.87 6.94 -5.33
N ASN A 118 -11.62 7.65 -6.16
CA ASN A 118 -11.06 8.50 -7.22
C ASN A 118 -10.82 9.94 -6.81
N GLY A 119 -10.63 10.18 -5.54
CA GLY A 119 -10.31 11.51 -5.05
C GLY A 119 -10.10 11.51 -3.56
N ILE A 120 -9.60 12.64 -3.10
CA ILE A 120 -9.44 12.97 -1.70
C ILE A 120 -9.46 14.48 -1.58
N GLY A 121 -10.18 15.03 -0.60
CA GLY A 121 -10.36 16.46 -0.45
C GLY A 121 -9.07 17.20 -0.09
N TRP A 122 -8.97 18.43 -0.54
CA TRP A 122 -7.79 19.24 -0.34
C TRP A 122 -7.44 19.46 1.15
N CYS A 123 -8.44 19.43 2.05
CA CYS A 123 -8.24 19.52 3.50
C CYS A 123 -7.30 18.43 4.05
N PHE A 124 -7.25 17.26 3.43
CA PHE A 124 -6.38 16.17 3.89
C PHE A 124 -4.89 16.48 3.77
N SER A 125 -4.46 17.32 2.85
CA SER A 125 -3.07 17.77 2.81
C SER A 125 -2.64 18.50 4.09
N GLU A 126 -3.57 19.26 4.71
CA GLU A 126 -3.38 19.90 6.01
C GLU A 126 -3.37 18.86 7.14
N TYR A 127 -4.38 18.00 7.20
CA TYR A 127 -4.55 17.00 8.27
C TYR A 127 -3.41 16.00 8.29
N PHE A 128 -2.96 15.53 7.12
CA PHE A 128 -1.82 14.64 7.02
C PHE A 128 -0.56 15.30 7.56
N ALA A 129 -0.25 16.51 7.13
CA ALA A 129 0.93 17.23 7.60
C ALA A 129 0.90 17.44 9.11
N ASP A 130 -0.25 17.84 9.68
CA ASP A 130 -0.43 18.04 11.13
C ASP A 130 -0.34 16.73 11.91
N ALA A 131 -0.83 15.63 11.36
CA ALA A 131 -0.70 14.32 11.96
C ALA A 131 0.71 13.71 11.80
N GLY A 132 1.62 14.38 11.05
CA GLY A 132 2.97 13.90 10.78
C GLY A 132 3.01 12.78 9.75
N VAL A 133 2.02 12.69 8.88
CA VAL A 133 2.04 11.89 7.65
C VAL A 133 2.92 12.61 6.63
N LYS A 134 3.83 11.89 6.01
CA LYS A 134 4.79 12.46 5.05
C LYS A 134 4.42 12.16 3.61
N TYR A 135 3.77 11.01 3.39
CA TYR A 135 3.55 10.42 2.08
C TYR A 135 2.10 10.03 1.89
N VAL A 136 1.62 10.21 0.67
CA VAL A 136 0.28 9.78 0.26
C VAL A 136 0.38 8.94 -1.00
N ASN A 137 -0.06 7.70 -0.93
CA ASN A 137 -0.15 6.80 -2.07
C ASN A 137 -1.60 6.67 -2.51
N MET A 138 -1.88 6.89 -3.78
CA MET A 138 -3.23 6.85 -4.35
C MET A 138 -3.32 5.82 -5.45
N GLY A 139 -4.02 4.72 -5.19
CA GLY A 139 -4.35 3.68 -6.16
C GLY A 139 -5.77 3.87 -6.69
N THR A 140 -5.93 4.59 -7.78
CA THR A 140 -7.24 4.96 -8.32
C THR A 140 -7.95 3.81 -9.03
N HIS A 141 -9.27 3.92 -9.15
CA HIS A 141 -10.13 2.99 -9.87
C HIS A 141 -10.69 3.63 -11.14
N GLY A 142 -10.33 3.09 -12.30
CA GLY A 142 -10.66 3.67 -13.59
C GLY A 142 -12.12 3.52 -14.07
N HIS A 143 -12.97 2.75 -13.38
CA HIS A 143 -14.32 2.47 -13.82
C HIS A 143 -15.29 3.63 -13.61
N ARG A 144 -15.07 4.48 -12.62
CA ARG A 144 -16.04 5.49 -12.20
C ARG A 144 -15.67 6.89 -12.63
N ALA A 145 -14.40 7.17 -12.88
CA ALA A 145 -13.92 8.46 -13.32
C ALA A 145 -12.67 8.30 -14.20
N LEU A 146 -12.42 9.28 -15.04
CA LEU A 146 -11.19 9.36 -15.81
C LEU A 146 -10.02 9.63 -14.85
N ILE A 147 -8.92 8.93 -15.09
CA ILE A 147 -7.67 9.18 -14.38
C ILE A 147 -7.08 10.50 -14.93
N CYS A 148 -6.79 11.44 -14.02
CA CYS A 148 -6.38 12.81 -14.40
C CYS A 148 -4.95 12.91 -14.95
N PHE A 149 -4.10 11.91 -14.76
CA PHE A 149 -2.74 11.85 -15.28
C PHE A 149 -2.58 10.71 -16.27
N ASP A 150 -1.77 10.90 -17.30
CA ASP A 150 -1.50 9.90 -18.35
C ASP A 150 -0.50 8.82 -17.91
N LYS A 151 0.19 9.03 -16.79
CA LYS A 151 1.18 8.15 -16.18
C LYS A 151 1.21 8.31 -14.66
N PRO A 152 1.79 7.38 -13.91
CA PRO A 152 2.05 7.56 -12.48
C PRO A 152 2.87 8.82 -12.24
N THR A 153 2.47 9.62 -11.25
CA THR A 153 3.04 10.95 -11.04
C THR A 153 3.30 11.20 -9.56
N VAL A 154 4.51 11.68 -9.25
CA VAL A 154 4.87 12.17 -7.93
C VAL A 154 4.75 13.68 -7.90
N PHE A 155 4.17 14.23 -6.85
CA PHE A 155 4.05 15.69 -6.67
C PHE A 155 3.96 16.07 -5.20
N TRP A 156 4.35 17.30 -4.89
CA TRP A 156 4.08 17.90 -3.59
C TRP A 156 2.65 18.42 -3.55
N TRP A 157 1.85 17.85 -2.67
CA TRP A 157 0.49 18.32 -2.44
C TRP A 157 0.50 19.35 -1.32
N GLU A 158 0.30 20.61 -1.71
CA GLU A 158 0.36 21.74 -0.82
C GLU A 158 -1.02 22.10 -0.30
N SER A 159 -1.14 22.30 1.01
CA SER A 159 -2.35 22.78 1.66
C SER A 159 -2.50 24.31 1.53
N PRO A 160 -3.70 24.88 1.81
CA PRO A 160 -3.88 26.33 1.85
C PRO A 160 -2.96 27.07 2.83
N SER A 161 -2.50 26.42 3.89
CA SER A 161 -1.54 26.99 4.85
C SER A 161 -0.06 26.85 4.42
N GLY A 162 0.20 26.23 3.28
CA GLY A 162 1.56 26.00 2.77
C GLY A 162 2.25 24.74 3.28
N LYS A 163 1.57 23.89 4.07
CA LYS A 163 2.08 22.58 4.45
C LYS A 163 2.05 21.61 3.27
N LYS A 164 3.00 20.68 3.22
CA LYS A 164 3.19 19.80 2.06
C LYS A 164 3.31 18.35 2.48
N VAL A 165 2.73 17.47 1.65
CA VAL A 165 2.93 16.02 1.72
C VAL A 165 3.35 15.53 0.35
N LEU A 166 4.32 14.61 0.29
CA LEU A 166 4.74 14.02 -0.98
C LEU A 166 3.72 12.98 -1.39
N THR A 167 3.14 13.14 -2.56
CA THR A 167 2.03 12.32 -3.04
C THR A 167 2.44 11.58 -4.31
N TYR A 168 2.12 10.31 -4.37
CA TYR A 168 2.24 9.47 -5.56
C TYR A 168 0.85 9.05 -6.01
N ARG A 169 0.45 9.56 -7.16
CA ARG A 169 -0.71 9.05 -7.87
C ARG A 169 -0.23 7.85 -8.69
N ALA A 170 -0.45 6.67 -8.14
CA ALA A 170 -0.08 5.39 -8.73
C ALA A 170 -1.02 5.01 -9.88
N GLU A 171 -0.78 3.88 -10.50
CA GLU A 171 -1.74 3.18 -11.33
C GLU A 171 -2.92 2.64 -10.49
N HIS A 172 -3.79 1.86 -11.09
CA HIS A 172 -4.84 1.13 -10.38
C HIS A 172 -4.27 0.34 -9.19
N TYR A 173 -4.98 0.30 -8.08
CA TYR A 173 -4.55 -0.41 -6.86
C TYR A 173 -4.26 -1.91 -7.05
N HIS A 174 -4.76 -2.52 -8.13
CA HIS A 174 -4.46 -3.89 -8.55
C HIS A 174 -3.55 -3.98 -9.78
N TYR A 175 -2.81 -2.94 -10.14
CA TYR A 175 -2.12 -2.92 -11.43
C TYR A 175 -1.10 -4.06 -11.57
N GLY A 176 -0.37 -4.41 -10.51
CA GLY A 176 0.54 -5.54 -10.52
C GLY A 176 -0.17 -6.90 -10.70
N ASN A 177 -1.42 -7.01 -10.29
CA ASN A 177 -2.23 -8.21 -10.53
C ASN A 177 -2.58 -8.36 -12.02
N PHE A 178 -2.70 -7.25 -12.76
CA PHE A 178 -2.88 -7.29 -14.22
C PHE A 178 -1.63 -7.83 -14.92
N PHE A 179 -0.44 -7.72 -14.33
CA PHE A 179 0.75 -8.42 -14.81
C PHE A 179 0.71 -9.93 -14.57
N GLY A 180 -0.16 -10.41 -13.67
CA GLY A 180 -0.20 -11.79 -13.27
C GLY A 180 0.76 -12.14 -12.12
N ILE A 181 1.23 -11.16 -11.36
CA ILE A 181 2.19 -11.34 -10.23
C ILE A 181 1.67 -12.30 -9.14
N HIS A 182 0.36 -12.48 -9.04
CA HIS A 182 -0.32 -13.37 -8.10
C HIS A 182 -0.52 -14.80 -8.64
N THR A 183 -0.07 -15.07 -9.85
CA THR A 183 -0.18 -16.38 -10.52
C THR A 183 1.15 -17.13 -10.53
N ASP A 184 1.20 -18.33 -11.12
CA ASP A 184 2.43 -19.08 -11.35
C ASP A 184 2.94 -18.92 -12.80
N ASN A 185 2.29 -18.05 -13.60
CA ASN A 185 2.61 -17.87 -15.01
C ASN A 185 3.68 -16.77 -15.20
N PHE A 186 4.96 -17.19 -15.17
CA PHE A 186 6.08 -16.27 -15.35
C PHE A 186 6.13 -15.63 -16.74
N ASP A 187 5.81 -16.38 -17.79
CA ASP A 187 5.88 -15.87 -19.17
C ASP A 187 4.90 -14.71 -19.38
N GLN A 188 3.67 -14.85 -18.85
CA GLN A 188 2.67 -13.77 -18.89
C GLN A 188 3.12 -12.56 -18.07
N PHE A 189 3.67 -12.80 -16.88
CA PHE A 189 4.19 -11.73 -16.02
C PHE A 189 5.29 -10.95 -16.72
N GLU A 190 6.25 -11.65 -17.30
CA GLU A 190 7.38 -11.08 -18.05
C GLU A 190 6.91 -10.21 -19.22
N GLU A 191 6.06 -10.76 -20.09
CA GLU A 191 5.52 -10.03 -21.25
C GLU A 191 4.86 -8.73 -20.84
N ARG A 192 4.02 -8.77 -19.80
CA ARG A 192 3.26 -7.60 -19.35
C ARG A 192 4.12 -6.56 -18.64
N VAL A 193 5.10 -6.97 -17.85
CA VAL A 193 6.06 -6.05 -17.24
C VAL A 193 6.89 -5.34 -18.31
N LEU A 194 7.42 -6.06 -19.29
CA LEU A 194 8.18 -5.48 -20.39
C LEU A 194 7.34 -4.50 -21.23
N THR A 195 6.09 -4.86 -21.51
CA THR A 195 5.14 -3.97 -22.21
C THR A 195 4.92 -2.69 -21.42
N TYR A 196 4.67 -2.80 -20.13
CA TYR A 196 4.43 -1.64 -19.26
C TYR A 196 5.65 -0.71 -19.15
N LEU A 197 6.85 -1.29 -19.03
CA LEU A 197 8.08 -0.50 -19.02
C LEU A 197 8.26 0.29 -20.34
N GLY A 198 7.99 -0.35 -21.49
CA GLY A 198 8.00 0.34 -22.78
C GLY A 198 6.94 1.46 -22.89
N GLU A 199 5.76 1.28 -22.29
CA GLU A 199 4.76 2.34 -22.21
C GLU A 199 5.22 3.53 -21.35
N MET A 200 5.90 3.26 -20.23
CA MET A 200 6.44 4.33 -19.37
C MET A 200 7.56 5.11 -20.07
N GLU A 201 8.42 4.44 -20.82
CA GLU A 201 9.43 5.10 -21.66
C GLU A 201 8.75 5.99 -22.73
N ALA A 202 7.76 5.47 -23.44
CA ALA A 202 7.02 6.22 -24.46
C ALA A 202 6.30 7.45 -23.89
N LYS A 203 5.84 7.39 -22.64
CA LYS A 203 5.22 8.49 -21.90
C LYS A 203 6.24 9.44 -21.25
N ASN A 204 7.53 9.23 -21.44
CA ASN A 204 8.61 10.00 -20.78
C ASN A 204 8.43 10.02 -19.25
N TYR A 205 8.29 8.85 -18.63
CA TYR A 205 8.26 8.74 -17.17
C TYR A 205 9.60 9.26 -16.60
N PRO A 206 9.57 10.21 -15.64
CA PRO A 206 10.78 10.99 -15.34
C PRO A 206 11.72 10.36 -14.33
N TYR A 207 11.33 9.23 -13.71
CA TYR A 207 12.11 8.59 -12.66
C TYR A 207 12.70 7.26 -13.13
N ASP A 208 13.81 6.85 -12.56
CA ASP A 208 14.45 5.55 -12.76
C ASP A 208 13.91 4.47 -11.80
N ILE A 209 12.95 4.81 -10.98
CA ILE A 209 12.22 3.92 -10.08
C ILE A 209 10.72 4.02 -10.33
N LEU A 210 10.03 2.89 -10.29
CA LEU A 210 8.59 2.79 -10.49
C LEU A 210 7.97 1.89 -9.45
N ALA A 211 6.89 2.35 -8.81
CA ALA A 211 6.14 1.56 -7.85
C ALA A 211 4.81 1.09 -8.45
N VAL A 212 4.48 -0.17 -8.25
CA VAL A 212 3.22 -0.79 -8.69
C VAL A 212 2.59 -1.51 -7.53
N GLN A 213 1.31 -1.18 -7.25
CA GLN A 213 0.54 -1.85 -6.20
C GLN A 213 0.01 -3.19 -6.70
N HIS A 214 -0.04 -4.17 -5.79
CA HIS A 214 -0.71 -5.44 -6.02
C HIS A 214 -1.25 -6.01 -4.71
N SER A 215 -2.27 -6.86 -4.81
CA SER A 215 -2.77 -7.68 -3.71
C SER A 215 -2.41 -9.15 -3.91
N GLY A 216 -2.70 -10.01 -2.95
CA GLY A 216 -2.43 -11.44 -3.07
C GLY A 216 -3.23 -12.14 -4.17
N TYR A 217 -4.39 -11.60 -4.54
CA TYR A 217 -5.26 -12.10 -5.62
C TYR A 217 -5.91 -10.93 -6.35
N LEU A 218 -6.38 -11.17 -7.57
CA LEU A 218 -7.15 -10.18 -8.33
C LEU A 218 -8.61 -10.17 -7.86
N THR A 219 -8.83 -9.68 -6.66
CA THR A 219 -10.16 -9.50 -6.06
C THR A 219 -10.09 -8.51 -4.90
N ASP A 220 -11.21 -7.88 -4.57
CA ASP A 220 -11.33 -7.00 -3.42
C ASP A 220 -11.30 -7.78 -2.11
N ASN A 221 -10.89 -7.16 -1.03
CA ASN A 221 -10.66 -7.82 0.26
C ASN A 221 -9.75 -9.07 0.14
N ALA A 222 -8.73 -9.01 -0.71
CA ALA A 222 -7.85 -10.14 -0.96
C ALA A 222 -6.89 -10.39 0.22
N PRO A 223 -6.66 -11.67 0.60
CA PRO A 223 -5.58 -12.00 1.51
C PRO A 223 -4.22 -11.73 0.85
N PRO A 224 -3.16 -11.46 1.64
CA PRO A 224 -1.79 -11.41 1.12
C PRO A 224 -1.33 -12.77 0.58
N SER A 225 -0.24 -12.78 -0.22
CA SER A 225 0.34 -14.00 -0.79
C SER A 225 1.85 -13.82 -0.98
N THR A 226 2.62 -14.92 -0.91
CA THR A 226 4.06 -14.94 -1.20
C THR A 226 4.40 -15.12 -2.67
N LYS A 227 3.40 -15.28 -3.54
CA LYS A 227 3.63 -15.54 -4.99
C LYS A 227 4.46 -14.45 -5.67
N SER A 228 4.24 -13.19 -5.30
CA SER A 228 5.09 -12.10 -5.77
C SER A 228 6.56 -12.31 -5.44
N CYS A 229 6.88 -12.81 -4.25
CA CYS A 229 8.26 -13.05 -3.83
C CYS A 229 8.99 -14.03 -4.75
N GLU A 230 8.32 -15.12 -5.13
CA GLU A 230 8.86 -16.15 -6.04
C GLU A 230 8.99 -15.62 -7.47
N MET A 231 7.99 -14.86 -7.92
CA MET A 231 7.98 -14.25 -9.25
C MET A 231 9.16 -13.29 -9.45
N LEU A 232 9.45 -12.46 -8.43
CA LEU A 232 10.56 -11.52 -8.45
C LEU A 232 11.93 -12.21 -8.41
N GLN A 233 12.04 -13.36 -7.74
CA GLN A 233 13.28 -14.17 -7.80
C GLN A 233 13.56 -14.64 -9.23
N LYS A 234 12.57 -15.24 -9.89
CA LYS A 234 12.68 -15.69 -11.28
C LYS A 234 13.06 -14.54 -12.23
N TRP A 235 12.46 -13.38 -12.05
CA TRP A 235 12.81 -12.20 -12.83
C TRP A 235 14.26 -11.76 -12.62
N ASN A 236 14.69 -11.61 -11.38
CA ASN A 236 16.03 -11.14 -11.06
C ASN A 236 17.15 -12.16 -11.35
N GLU A 237 16.81 -13.43 -11.49
CA GLU A 237 17.71 -14.45 -12.03
C GLU A 237 17.89 -14.31 -13.55
N LYS A 238 16.82 -13.92 -14.26
CA LYS A 238 16.82 -13.80 -15.73
C LYS A 238 17.36 -12.46 -16.22
N TYR A 239 17.06 -11.36 -15.53
CA TYR A 239 17.39 -10.00 -15.94
C TYR A 239 18.40 -9.34 -15.03
N GLU A 240 19.41 -8.70 -15.61
CA GLU A 240 20.35 -7.84 -14.89
C GLU A 240 19.71 -6.48 -14.60
N TRP A 241 18.88 -5.97 -15.51
CA TRP A 241 18.15 -4.71 -15.41
C TRP A 241 16.83 -4.74 -16.18
N PRO A 242 15.74 -4.11 -15.67
CA PRO A 242 15.60 -3.56 -14.31
C PRO A 242 15.49 -4.67 -13.25
N LYS A 243 15.93 -4.38 -12.04
CA LYS A 243 15.71 -5.25 -10.89
C LYS A 243 14.35 -4.98 -10.27
N LEU A 244 13.64 -6.03 -9.91
CA LEU A 244 12.37 -5.94 -9.20
C LEU A 244 12.54 -6.32 -7.73
N ARG A 245 11.78 -5.68 -6.86
CA ARG A 245 11.76 -6.00 -5.43
C ARG A 245 10.36 -5.83 -4.83
N THR A 246 10.09 -6.59 -3.77
CA THR A 246 9.01 -6.27 -2.86
C THR A 246 9.36 -5.01 -2.07
N ALA A 247 8.37 -4.17 -1.79
CA ALA A 247 8.57 -2.94 -1.03
C ALA A 247 7.32 -2.63 -0.18
N VAL A 248 7.52 -1.87 0.89
CA VAL A 248 6.45 -1.11 1.51
C VAL A 248 6.38 0.28 0.87
N ALA A 249 5.23 0.95 0.96
CA ALA A 249 5.01 2.19 0.21
C ALA A 249 6.05 3.28 0.53
N SER A 250 6.47 3.44 1.79
CA SER A 250 7.46 4.45 2.17
C SER A 250 8.85 4.24 1.57
N GLU A 251 9.21 3.03 1.13
CA GLU A 251 10.53 2.79 0.49
C GLU A 251 10.62 3.50 -0.86
N PHE A 252 9.54 3.49 -1.65
CA PHE A 252 9.47 4.23 -2.90
C PHE A 252 9.66 5.73 -2.68
N PHE A 253 8.89 6.32 -1.77
CA PHE A 253 8.96 7.74 -1.49
C PHE A 253 10.35 8.20 -1.03
N LYS A 254 10.99 7.46 -0.14
CA LYS A 254 12.35 7.77 0.33
C LYS A 254 13.38 7.74 -0.79
N THR A 255 13.20 6.86 -1.78
CA THR A 255 14.09 6.81 -2.94
C THR A 255 13.85 7.98 -3.88
N VAL A 256 12.60 8.42 -4.04
CA VAL A 256 12.27 9.58 -4.89
C VAL A 256 12.73 10.90 -4.25
N GLU A 257 12.75 11.01 -2.92
CA GLU A 257 13.23 12.20 -2.20
C GLU A 257 14.75 12.34 -2.20
N SER A 258 15.51 11.23 -2.36
CA SER A 258 16.98 11.22 -2.29
C SER A 258 17.63 11.67 -3.59
#